data_2c5c1a3d97c07ba4e57315bdf124a162
#
_entry.id   2c5c1a3d97c07ba4e57315bdf124a162
#
_cell.length_a   1.000
_cell.length_b   1.000
_cell.length_c   1.000
_cell.angle_alpha   90.00
_cell.angle_beta   90.00
_cell.angle_gamma   90.00
#
_symmetry.space_group_name_H-M   'P 1'
#
loop_
_entity.id
_entity.type
_entity.pdbx_description
1 polymer ?
#
loop_
_entity_poly.entity_id
_entity_poly.type
_entity_poly.pdbx_seq_one_letter_code
_entity_poly.pdbx_strand_id
1 'polypeptide(L)'
;MNLLAQPMNTDKDVVWQTVSDMMMKDHNIYTSAPLGFNNTYVMSVKPGTAEAYGLTTLSDLIEKSPELRLGCTVEFIQREDCLPLLESQYNAEFKDVTGLDASLRYTAIENDEVDVVDAFATDALLSKLGLTTLEDDLGFFPPYYAVNFVNADLIQSDPALAEVLSKLDGAIDEATMAAMNAQVDVDGMSAKEVAHQFLVDNGLIPA
;
A
#
# COMPACT_ATOMS: atom_id res chain seq x y z
N MET A 1 -1.42 9.54 11.99
CA MET A 1 -1.11 10.98 12.25
C MET A 1 -0.29 11.50 11.09
N ASN A 2 -0.73 12.57 10.45
CA ASN A 2 -0.02 13.19 9.33
C ASN A 2 1.15 14.03 9.88
N LEU A 3 2.38 13.62 9.65
CA LEU A 3 3.59 14.30 10.15
C LEU A 3 3.64 15.78 9.73
N LEU A 4 3.20 16.07 8.52
CA LEU A 4 3.26 17.42 7.94
C LEU A 4 1.96 18.21 8.15
N ALA A 5 0.95 17.63 8.80
CA ALA A 5 -0.35 18.25 9.06
C ALA A 5 -1.00 18.89 7.80
N GLN A 6 -0.79 18.26 6.63
CA GLN A 6 -1.38 18.70 5.37
C GLN A 6 -2.75 18.03 5.15
N PRO A 7 -3.67 18.70 4.43
CA PRO A 7 -4.89 18.07 3.97
C PRO A 7 -4.58 16.85 3.09
N MET A 8 -5.47 15.85 3.12
CA MET A 8 -5.36 14.69 2.25
C MET A 8 -5.40 15.14 0.77
N ASN A 9 -4.54 14.53 -0.04
CA ASN A 9 -4.48 14.74 -1.48
C ASN A 9 -4.21 13.40 -2.16
N THR A 10 -4.88 13.13 -3.26
CA THR A 10 -4.76 11.88 -4.03
C THR A 10 -3.91 12.03 -5.30
N ASP A 11 -3.51 13.27 -5.65
CA ASP A 11 -2.56 13.51 -6.75
C ASP A 11 -1.13 13.18 -6.29
N LYS A 12 -0.55 12.14 -6.87
CA LYS A 12 0.77 11.61 -6.50
C LYS A 12 1.89 12.64 -6.63
N ASP A 13 1.85 13.45 -7.69
CA ASP A 13 2.93 14.40 -7.98
C ASP A 13 2.86 15.59 -7.02
N VAL A 14 1.65 16.04 -6.70
CA VAL A 14 1.42 17.08 -5.69
C VAL A 14 1.83 16.58 -4.30
N VAL A 15 1.48 15.36 -3.92
CA VAL A 15 1.87 14.78 -2.63
C VAL A 15 3.38 14.66 -2.53
N TRP A 16 4.04 14.07 -3.55
CA TRP A 16 5.49 13.93 -3.56
C TRP A 16 6.20 15.28 -3.45
N GLN A 17 5.79 16.28 -4.25
CA GLN A 17 6.40 17.62 -4.24
C GLN A 17 6.22 18.28 -2.87
N THR A 18 5.01 18.22 -2.30
CA THR A 18 4.72 18.81 -0.98
C THR A 18 5.58 18.16 0.10
N VAL A 19 5.66 16.84 0.12
CA VAL A 19 6.49 16.08 1.08
C VAL A 19 7.96 16.44 0.90
N SER A 20 8.48 16.45 -0.31
CA SER A 20 9.88 16.75 -0.61
C SER A 20 10.27 18.16 -0.15
N ASP A 21 9.45 19.16 -0.47
CA ASP A 21 9.71 20.55 -0.09
C ASP A 21 9.69 20.75 1.43
N MET A 22 8.70 20.17 2.11
CA MET A 22 8.56 20.30 3.56
C MET A 22 9.62 19.52 4.32
N MET A 23 9.94 18.30 3.90
CA MET A 23 11.01 17.51 4.50
C MET A 23 12.37 18.19 4.36
N MET A 24 12.66 18.79 3.21
CA MET A 24 13.87 19.57 3.02
C MET A 24 13.90 20.81 3.92
N LYS A 25 12.82 21.59 3.91
CA LYS A 25 12.75 22.88 4.60
C LYS A 25 12.76 22.73 6.13
N ASP A 26 11.93 21.82 6.65
CA ASP A 26 11.63 21.77 8.08
C ASP A 26 12.47 20.73 8.82
N HIS A 27 13.03 19.75 8.10
CA HIS A 27 13.75 18.62 8.69
C HIS A 27 15.16 18.41 8.12
N ASN A 28 15.59 19.18 7.12
CA ASN A 28 16.88 19.01 6.42
C ASN A 28 17.03 17.59 5.83
N ILE A 29 15.93 17.07 5.25
CA ILE A 29 15.87 15.74 4.64
C ILE A 29 15.65 15.87 3.14
N TYR A 30 16.55 15.29 2.37
CA TYR A 30 16.40 15.04 0.94
C TYR A 30 15.44 13.86 0.73
N THR A 31 14.48 14.02 -0.18
CA THR A 31 13.55 12.97 -0.59
C THR A 31 13.89 12.55 -2.02
N SER A 32 14.17 11.25 -2.24
CA SER A 32 14.41 10.72 -3.59
C SER A 32 13.14 10.78 -4.45
N ALA A 33 13.27 10.55 -5.75
CA ALA A 33 12.10 10.17 -6.53
C ALA A 33 11.49 8.86 -6.00
N PRO A 34 10.22 8.56 -6.31
CA PRO A 34 9.58 7.31 -5.92
C PRO A 34 10.32 6.08 -6.45
N LEU A 35 10.42 5.03 -5.65
CA LEU A 35 11.03 3.75 -6.04
C LEU A 35 10.25 3.03 -7.14
N GLY A 36 8.96 3.38 -7.32
CA GLY A 36 8.11 2.91 -8.41
C GLY A 36 6.78 2.33 -7.93
N PHE A 37 6.76 1.61 -6.80
CA PHE A 37 5.53 1.01 -6.29
C PHE A 37 4.75 1.94 -5.35
N ASN A 38 3.42 1.79 -5.40
CA ASN A 38 2.48 2.46 -4.51
C ASN A 38 1.88 1.41 -3.56
N ASN A 39 2.30 1.44 -2.29
CA ASN A 39 1.80 0.53 -1.26
C ASN A 39 0.48 1.05 -0.66
N THR A 40 -0.49 1.37 -1.53
CA THR A 40 -1.79 1.90 -1.11
C THR A 40 -2.68 0.83 -0.52
N TYR A 41 -3.70 1.25 0.23
CA TYR A 41 -4.80 0.37 0.60
C TYR A 41 -5.58 -0.10 -0.64
N VAL A 42 -6.05 -1.32 -0.58
CA VAL A 42 -6.97 -1.92 -1.56
C VAL A 42 -8.03 -2.72 -0.82
N MET A 43 -9.24 -2.75 -1.34
CA MET A 43 -10.29 -3.63 -0.84
C MET A 43 -10.27 -4.93 -1.65
N SER A 44 -10.33 -6.06 -1.00
CA SER A 44 -10.19 -7.36 -1.65
C SER A 44 -11.24 -8.35 -1.18
N VAL A 45 -11.67 -9.20 -2.11
CA VAL A 45 -12.71 -10.20 -1.90
C VAL A 45 -12.29 -11.54 -2.53
N LYS A 46 -12.96 -12.64 -2.18
CA LYS A 46 -12.81 -13.88 -2.96
C LYS A 46 -13.40 -13.72 -4.37
N PRO A 47 -12.86 -14.40 -5.39
CA PRO A 47 -13.40 -14.36 -6.75
C PRO A 47 -14.90 -14.73 -6.82
N GLY A 48 -15.33 -15.73 -6.03
CA GLY A 48 -16.74 -16.11 -5.94
C GLY A 48 -17.64 -15.02 -5.35
N THR A 49 -17.15 -14.24 -4.40
CA THR A 49 -17.86 -13.08 -3.84
C THR A 49 -17.92 -11.96 -4.88
N ALA A 50 -16.81 -11.68 -5.58
CA ALA A 50 -16.77 -10.70 -6.67
C ALA A 50 -17.81 -11.02 -7.75
N GLU A 51 -17.88 -12.28 -8.19
CA GLU A 51 -18.85 -12.74 -9.19
C GLU A 51 -20.29 -12.66 -8.68
N ALA A 52 -20.55 -13.14 -7.46
CA ALA A 52 -21.91 -13.20 -6.90
C ALA A 52 -22.54 -11.82 -6.70
N TYR A 53 -21.74 -10.81 -6.33
CA TYR A 53 -22.20 -9.45 -6.08
C TYR A 53 -21.88 -8.46 -7.22
N GLY A 54 -21.15 -8.91 -8.27
CA GLY A 54 -20.74 -8.07 -9.39
C GLY A 54 -19.73 -7.01 -9.02
N LEU A 55 -18.80 -7.32 -8.08
CA LEU A 55 -17.84 -6.36 -7.55
C LEU A 55 -16.61 -6.27 -8.46
N THR A 56 -16.34 -5.07 -8.94
CA THR A 56 -15.14 -4.74 -9.72
C THR A 56 -14.45 -3.48 -9.18
N THR A 57 -15.19 -2.58 -8.58
CA THR A 57 -14.74 -1.28 -8.10
C THR A 57 -15.08 -1.07 -6.64
N LEU A 58 -14.48 -0.02 -6.05
CA LEU A 58 -14.81 0.45 -4.70
C LEU A 58 -16.27 0.96 -4.65
N SER A 59 -16.76 1.60 -5.72
CA SER A 59 -18.16 2.02 -5.82
C SER A 59 -19.14 0.83 -5.76
N ASP A 60 -18.83 -0.27 -6.46
CA ASP A 60 -19.65 -1.49 -6.40
C ASP A 60 -19.67 -2.05 -4.96
N LEU A 61 -18.52 -2.07 -4.29
CA LEU A 61 -18.41 -2.53 -2.92
C LEU A 61 -19.27 -1.70 -1.97
N ILE A 62 -19.21 -0.37 -2.09
CA ILE A 62 -20.00 0.54 -1.25
C ILE A 62 -21.50 0.28 -1.43
N GLU A 63 -21.98 0.11 -2.67
CA GLU A 63 -23.38 -0.21 -2.95
C GLU A 63 -23.81 -1.53 -2.29
N LYS A 64 -22.94 -2.53 -2.27
CA LYS A 64 -23.22 -3.86 -1.72
C LYS A 64 -22.83 -4.03 -0.26
N SER A 65 -22.22 -3.02 0.36
CA SER A 65 -21.73 -3.09 1.75
C SER A 65 -22.76 -3.56 2.76
N PRO A 66 -24.10 -3.23 2.67
CA PRO A 66 -25.08 -3.71 3.64
C PRO A 66 -25.27 -5.24 3.65
N GLU A 67 -24.79 -5.93 2.63
CA GLU A 67 -24.89 -7.40 2.53
C GLU A 67 -23.60 -8.09 2.96
N LEU A 68 -22.46 -7.36 3.07
CA LEU A 68 -21.11 -7.87 3.19
C LEU A 68 -20.50 -7.62 4.58
N ARG A 69 -19.77 -8.61 5.09
CA ARG A 69 -19.00 -8.52 6.34
C ARG A 69 -17.58 -8.08 6.03
N LEU A 70 -17.14 -7.00 6.66
CA LEU A 70 -15.78 -6.47 6.53
C LEU A 70 -14.87 -6.99 7.65
N GLY A 71 -13.79 -7.67 7.31
CA GLY A 71 -12.68 -7.98 8.23
C GLY A 71 -11.50 -7.07 7.91
N CYS A 72 -11.18 -6.14 8.79
CA CYS A 72 -10.12 -5.16 8.50
C CYS A 72 -9.22 -4.92 9.70
N THR A 73 -8.10 -4.26 9.46
CA THR A 73 -7.18 -3.89 10.54
C THR A 73 -7.83 -2.90 11.50
N VAL A 74 -7.46 -2.97 12.78
CA VAL A 74 -7.91 -1.99 13.78
C VAL A 74 -7.51 -0.58 13.36
N GLU A 75 -6.36 -0.44 12.69
CA GLU A 75 -5.92 0.82 12.12
C GLU A 75 -6.90 1.35 11.07
N PHE A 76 -7.36 0.50 10.14
CA PHE A 76 -8.34 0.87 9.12
C PHE A 76 -9.66 1.36 9.72
N ILE A 77 -10.10 0.76 10.84
CA ILE A 77 -11.31 1.19 11.57
C ILE A 77 -11.12 2.57 12.20
N GLN A 78 -9.92 2.87 12.71
CA GLN A 78 -9.68 4.07 13.53
C GLN A 78 -9.19 5.29 12.73
N ARG A 79 -8.60 5.09 11.57
CA ARG A 79 -8.07 6.19 10.76
C ARG A 79 -9.20 6.95 10.09
N GLU A 80 -9.19 8.26 10.24
CA GLU A 80 -10.17 9.17 9.65
C GLU A 80 -10.22 9.10 8.11
N ASP A 81 -9.12 8.71 7.47
CA ASP A 81 -8.96 8.58 6.02
C ASP A 81 -9.22 7.14 5.50
N CYS A 82 -9.78 6.27 6.31
CA CYS A 82 -10.14 4.89 5.97
C CYS A 82 -11.65 4.63 6.17
N LEU A 83 -12.04 3.66 6.99
CA LEU A 83 -13.45 3.29 7.18
C LEU A 83 -14.34 4.48 7.57
N PRO A 84 -13.98 5.36 8.54
CA PRO A 84 -14.81 6.52 8.88
C PRO A 84 -15.10 7.46 7.70
N LEU A 85 -14.16 7.59 6.76
CA LEU A 85 -14.36 8.40 5.55
C LEU A 85 -15.29 7.69 4.55
N LEU A 86 -15.14 6.37 4.37
CA LEU A 86 -16.06 5.57 3.53
C LEU A 86 -17.50 5.66 4.04
N GLU A 87 -17.70 5.58 5.34
CA GLU A 87 -19.02 5.70 5.98
C GLU A 87 -19.61 7.12 5.82
N SER A 88 -18.82 8.15 6.13
CA SER A 88 -19.32 9.54 6.20
C SER A 88 -19.50 10.21 4.83
N GLN A 89 -18.64 9.91 3.86
CA GLN A 89 -18.69 10.57 2.55
C GLN A 89 -19.39 9.73 1.48
N TYR A 90 -19.28 8.41 1.57
CA TYR A 90 -19.81 7.50 0.53
C TYR A 90 -20.95 6.62 1.04
N ASN A 91 -21.34 6.77 2.31
CA ASN A 91 -22.41 6.02 2.94
C ASN A 91 -22.19 4.49 2.89
N ALA A 92 -20.93 4.04 2.99
CA ALA A 92 -20.64 2.62 3.16
C ALA A 92 -21.23 2.16 4.50
N GLU A 93 -22.03 1.09 4.49
CA GLU A 93 -22.71 0.58 5.68
C GLU A 93 -22.58 -0.95 5.70
N PHE A 94 -21.39 -1.44 6.13
CA PHE A 94 -21.14 -2.87 6.15
C PHE A 94 -22.05 -3.60 7.13
N LYS A 95 -22.52 -4.80 6.72
CA LYS A 95 -23.37 -5.68 7.53
C LYS A 95 -22.77 -5.98 8.91
N ASP A 96 -21.46 -6.15 8.95
CA ASP A 96 -20.65 -6.34 10.16
C ASP A 96 -19.23 -5.85 9.90
N VAL A 97 -18.55 -5.33 10.91
CA VAL A 97 -17.15 -4.88 10.85
C VAL A 97 -16.37 -5.54 11.98
N THR A 98 -15.41 -6.38 11.61
CA THR A 98 -14.53 -7.07 12.57
C THR A 98 -13.11 -6.54 12.47
N GLY A 99 -12.60 -5.99 13.60
CA GLY A 99 -11.20 -5.56 13.71
C GLY A 99 -10.28 -6.75 13.94
N LEU A 100 -9.29 -6.93 13.08
CA LEU A 100 -8.37 -8.06 13.07
C LEU A 100 -6.91 -7.59 13.01
N ASP A 101 -5.98 -8.43 13.49
CA ASP A 101 -4.57 -8.23 13.18
C ASP A 101 -4.30 -8.47 11.69
N ALA A 102 -3.27 -7.81 11.15
CA ALA A 102 -2.98 -7.78 9.72
C ALA A 102 -2.91 -9.17 9.06
N SER A 103 -2.34 -10.17 9.73
CA SER A 103 -2.27 -11.54 9.22
C SER A 103 -3.59 -12.32 9.37
N LEU A 104 -4.36 -12.04 10.42
CA LEU A 104 -5.59 -12.76 10.73
C LEU A 104 -6.73 -12.45 9.76
N ARG A 105 -6.76 -11.27 9.14
CA ARG A 105 -7.78 -10.92 8.13
C ARG A 105 -7.77 -11.89 6.93
N TYR A 106 -6.58 -12.35 6.52
CA TYR A 106 -6.45 -13.33 5.43
C TYR A 106 -6.96 -14.71 5.83
N THR A 107 -6.73 -15.13 7.07
CA THR A 107 -7.31 -16.36 7.62
C THR A 107 -8.83 -16.26 7.71
N ALA A 108 -9.35 -15.12 8.14
CA ALA A 108 -10.79 -14.91 8.28
C ALA A 108 -11.52 -14.95 6.91
N ILE A 109 -10.95 -14.32 5.86
CA ILE A 109 -11.57 -14.39 4.52
C ILE A 109 -11.43 -15.80 3.92
N GLU A 110 -10.31 -16.50 4.15
CA GLU A 110 -10.11 -17.87 3.69
C GLU A 110 -11.16 -18.84 4.29
N ASN A 111 -11.48 -18.63 5.57
CA ASN A 111 -12.47 -19.43 6.31
C ASN A 111 -13.94 -18.98 6.12
N ASP A 112 -14.23 -18.03 5.25
CA ASP A 112 -15.57 -17.45 5.07
C ASP A 112 -16.16 -16.78 6.34
N GLU A 113 -15.30 -16.33 7.26
CA GLU A 113 -15.73 -15.56 8.44
C GLU A 113 -16.07 -14.12 8.07
N VAL A 114 -15.42 -13.57 7.04
CA VAL A 114 -15.67 -12.26 6.44
C VAL A 114 -15.73 -12.37 4.92
N ASP A 115 -16.32 -11.38 4.27
CA ASP A 115 -16.54 -11.37 2.83
C ASP A 115 -15.57 -10.43 2.10
N VAL A 116 -15.10 -9.40 2.81
CA VAL A 116 -14.22 -8.34 2.32
C VAL A 116 -13.08 -8.13 3.30
N VAL A 117 -11.90 -7.82 2.81
CA VAL A 117 -10.76 -7.39 3.66
C VAL A 117 -10.12 -6.12 3.09
N ASP A 118 -9.59 -5.27 4.00
CA ASP A 118 -8.58 -4.30 3.62
C ASP A 118 -7.26 -5.02 3.36
N ALA A 119 -6.45 -4.54 2.45
CA ALA A 119 -5.14 -5.06 2.15
C ALA A 119 -4.22 -3.93 1.67
N PHE A 120 -2.96 -4.22 1.47
CA PHE A 120 -2.06 -3.33 0.76
C PHE A 120 -1.74 -3.90 -0.63
N ALA A 121 -1.59 -3.03 -1.62
CA ALA A 121 -1.36 -3.43 -3.01
C ALA A 121 -0.16 -4.37 -3.23
N THR A 122 0.81 -4.36 -2.31
CA THR A 122 2.01 -5.20 -2.33
C THR A 122 1.94 -6.39 -1.38
N ASP A 123 0.78 -6.71 -0.79
CA ASP A 123 0.63 -7.85 0.13
C ASP A 123 0.75 -9.19 -0.63
N ALA A 124 1.70 -10.01 -0.19
CA ALA A 124 1.98 -11.32 -0.78
C ALA A 124 0.78 -12.27 -0.81
N LEU A 125 -0.08 -12.19 0.22
CA LEU A 125 -1.21 -13.09 0.39
C LEU A 125 -2.37 -12.81 -0.57
N LEU A 126 -2.44 -11.62 -1.18
CA LEU A 126 -3.44 -11.32 -2.22
C LEU A 126 -3.34 -12.32 -3.39
N SER A 127 -2.14 -12.44 -3.94
CA SER A 127 -1.87 -13.37 -5.05
C SER A 127 -1.92 -14.82 -4.61
N LYS A 128 -1.35 -15.16 -3.45
CA LYS A 128 -1.30 -16.53 -2.93
C LYS A 128 -2.69 -17.12 -2.71
N LEU A 129 -3.62 -16.33 -2.19
CA LEU A 129 -5.00 -16.74 -1.95
C LEU A 129 -5.91 -16.51 -3.16
N GLY A 130 -5.40 -15.92 -4.23
CA GLY A 130 -6.15 -15.61 -5.44
C GLY A 130 -7.29 -14.64 -5.19
N LEU A 131 -7.11 -13.67 -4.29
CA LEU A 131 -8.11 -12.67 -4.00
C LEU A 131 -8.27 -11.70 -5.18
N THR A 132 -9.49 -11.24 -5.39
CA THR A 132 -9.80 -10.19 -6.35
C THR A 132 -9.68 -8.84 -5.65
N THR A 133 -8.75 -8.02 -6.11
CA THR A 133 -8.58 -6.63 -5.67
C THR A 133 -9.53 -5.75 -6.46
N LEU A 134 -10.30 -4.92 -5.76
CA LEU A 134 -11.23 -3.97 -6.38
C LEU A 134 -10.51 -2.70 -6.79
N GLU A 135 -10.88 -2.14 -7.94
CA GLU A 135 -10.34 -0.87 -8.43
C GLU A 135 -10.85 0.30 -7.58
N ASP A 136 -9.98 1.19 -7.19
CA ASP A 136 -10.35 2.46 -6.55
C ASP A 136 -10.76 3.49 -7.61
N ASP A 137 -11.97 3.35 -8.14
CA ASP A 137 -12.57 4.24 -9.14
C ASP A 137 -12.93 5.63 -8.60
N LEU A 138 -12.90 5.80 -7.29
CA LEU A 138 -13.17 7.06 -6.59
C LEU A 138 -11.90 7.89 -6.32
N GLY A 139 -10.72 7.30 -6.49
CA GLY A 139 -9.47 7.92 -6.04
C GLY A 139 -9.50 8.18 -4.53
N PHE A 140 -10.10 7.26 -3.78
CA PHE A 140 -10.34 7.39 -2.36
C PHE A 140 -9.06 7.33 -1.52
N PHE A 141 -8.19 6.37 -1.84
CA PHE A 141 -6.97 6.18 -1.11
C PHE A 141 -5.86 7.13 -1.59
N PRO A 142 -5.18 7.85 -0.68
CA PRO A 142 -4.04 8.67 -1.07
C PRO A 142 -2.87 7.79 -1.55
N PRO A 143 -1.92 8.36 -2.30
CA PRO A 143 -0.74 7.63 -2.74
C PRO A 143 0.21 7.33 -1.57
N TYR A 144 0.74 6.11 -1.54
CA TYR A 144 1.73 5.62 -0.56
C TYR A 144 3.00 5.15 -1.27
N TYR A 145 3.58 6.01 -2.12
CA TYR A 145 4.82 5.69 -2.81
C TYR A 145 6.00 5.60 -1.83
N ALA A 146 6.80 4.54 -1.98
CA ALA A 146 8.04 4.42 -1.25
C ALA A 146 9.11 5.37 -1.80
N VAL A 147 9.81 6.05 -0.90
CA VAL A 147 10.91 6.98 -1.22
C VAL A 147 12.06 6.78 -0.22
N ASN A 148 13.26 7.21 -0.60
CA ASN A 148 14.38 7.29 0.33
C ASN A 148 14.42 8.67 0.99
N PHE A 149 14.47 8.71 2.31
CA PHE A 149 14.78 9.90 3.09
C PHE A 149 16.24 9.88 3.51
N VAL A 150 16.98 10.92 3.14
CA VAL A 150 18.42 11.03 3.44
C VAL A 150 18.71 12.40 4.06
N ASN A 151 19.62 12.46 5.02
CA ASN A 151 20.08 13.74 5.54
C ASN A 151 20.65 14.61 4.40
N ALA A 152 20.17 15.85 4.26
CA ALA A 152 20.56 16.72 3.15
C ALA A 152 22.03 17.12 3.17
N ASP A 153 22.64 17.28 4.37
CA ASP A 153 24.06 17.58 4.48
C ASP A 153 24.92 16.43 3.96
N LEU A 154 24.45 15.19 4.15
CA LEU A 154 25.15 14.01 3.62
C LEU A 154 25.14 14.01 2.09
N ILE A 155 23.98 14.31 1.47
CA ILE A 155 23.87 14.43 0.00
C ILE A 155 24.76 15.56 -0.53
N GLN A 156 24.86 16.69 0.18
CA GLN A 156 25.72 17.81 -0.22
C GLN A 156 27.20 17.45 -0.10
N SER A 157 27.59 16.72 0.94
CA SER A 157 29.00 16.33 1.15
C SER A 157 29.45 15.17 0.26
N ASP A 158 28.53 14.31 -0.15
CA ASP A 158 28.76 13.19 -1.04
C ASP A 158 27.68 13.09 -2.13
N PRO A 159 27.81 13.87 -3.22
CA PRO A 159 26.85 13.83 -4.33
C PRO A 159 26.75 12.44 -5.02
N ALA A 160 27.78 11.59 -4.93
CA ALA A 160 27.75 10.25 -5.49
C ALA A 160 26.70 9.37 -4.79
N LEU A 161 26.35 9.65 -3.54
CA LEU A 161 25.28 8.96 -2.83
C LEU A 161 23.91 9.17 -3.52
N ALA A 162 23.60 10.40 -3.94
CA ALA A 162 22.36 10.69 -4.68
C ALA A 162 22.30 9.93 -6.00
N GLU A 163 23.44 9.87 -6.74
CA GLU A 163 23.54 9.10 -7.98
C GLU A 163 23.35 7.59 -7.78
N VAL A 164 23.87 7.04 -6.68
CA VAL A 164 23.66 5.61 -6.35
C VAL A 164 22.19 5.34 -6.01
N LEU A 165 21.57 6.18 -5.19
CA LEU A 165 20.18 6.03 -4.79
C LEU A 165 19.22 6.19 -5.96
N SER A 166 19.51 7.10 -6.90
CA SER A 166 18.65 7.32 -8.08
C SER A 166 18.55 6.11 -9.02
N LYS A 167 19.44 5.13 -8.90
CA LYS A 167 19.33 3.86 -9.64
C LYS A 167 18.11 3.03 -9.24
N LEU A 168 17.52 3.32 -8.09
CA LEU A 168 16.29 2.69 -7.61
C LEU A 168 15.02 3.47 -8.01
N ASP A 169 15.15 4.66 -8.59
CA ASP A 169 14.01 5.48 -8.99
C ASP A 169 13.20 4.75 -10.07
N GLY A 170 11.94 4.43 -9.77
CA GLY A 170 11.06 3.67 -10.65
C GLY A 170 11.46 2.22 -10.94
N ALA A 171 12.44 1.67 -10.20
CA ALA A 171 12.99 0.34 -10.48
C ALA A 171 12.12 -0.82 -9.98
N ILE A 172 11.16 -0.57 -9.10
CA ILE A 172 10.36 -1.59 -8.45
C ILE A 172 8.87 -1.26 -8.65
N ASP A 173 8.16 -2.04 -9.44
CA ASP A 173 6.70 -1.92 -9.54
C ASP A 173 5.98 -2.72 -8.43
N GLU A 174 4.64 -2.58 -8.33
CA GLU A 174 3.82 -3.23 -7.32
C GLU A 174 3.95 -4.76 -7.39
N ALA A 175 3.98 -5.33 -8.59
CA ALA A 175 4.07 -6.78 -8.80
C ALA A 175 5.45 -7.32 -8.34
N THR A 176 6.51 -6.61 -8.65
CA THR A 176 7.87 -6.93 -8.20
C THR A 176 7.98 -6.85 -6.68
N MET A 177 7.42 -5.78 -6.06
CA MET A 177 7.45 -5.66 -4.61
C MET A 177 6.62 -6.74 -3.92
N ALA A 178 5.43 -7.07 -4.44
CA ALA A 178 4.60 -8.17 -3.93
C ALA A 178 5.32 -9.52 -4.05
N ALA A 179 6.04 -9.77 -5.14
CA ALA A 179 6.83 -10.98 -5.30
C ALA A 179 8.01 -11.06 -4.30
N MET A 180 8.70 -9.96 -4.04
CA MET A 180 9.74 -9.90 -3.02
C MET A 180 9.17 -10.10 -1.61
N ASN A 181 8.04 -9.50 -1.29
CA ASN A 181 7.34 -9.72 -0.02
C ASN A 181 6.94 -11.20 0.13
N ALA A 182 6.48 -11.86 -0.94
CA ALA A 182 6.13 -13.27 -0.90
C ALA A 182 7.33 -14.17 -0.55
N GLN A 183 8.52 -13.87 -1.06
CA GLN A 183 9.73 -14.62 -0.70
C GLN A 183 10.07 -14.50 0.80
N VAL A 184 9.79 -13.32 1.41
CA VAL A 184 9.99 -13.12 2.85
C VAL A 184 8.87 -13.77 3.66
N ASP A 185 7.62 -13.41 3.38
CA ASP A 185 6.48 -13.71 4.26
C ASP A 185 5.96 -15.15 4.09
N VAL A 186 6.15 -15.73 2.89
CA VAL A 186 5.64 -17.05 2.53
C VAL A 186 6.76 -18.09 2.48
N ASP A 187 7.90 -17.74 1.82
CA ASP A 187 8.98 -18.71 1.61
C ASP A 187 10.02 -18.67 2.75
N GLY A 188 9.92 -17.69 3.66
CA GLY A 188 10.77 -17.58 4.85
C GLY A 188 12.20 -17.11 4.57
N MET A 189 12.45 -16.51 3.42
CA MET A 189 13.74 -15.90 3.11
C MET A 189 13.96 -14.64 3.95
N SER A 190 15.21 -14.28 4.22
CA SER A 190 15.47 -12.99 4.85
C SER A 190 15.28 -11.84 3.86
N ALA A 191 14.73 -10.70 4.31
CA ALA A 191 14.58 -9.51 3.48
C ALA A 191 15.92 -9.05 2.87
N LYS A 192 17.04 -9.28 3.58
CA LYS A 192 18.39 -8.97 3.08
C LYS A 192 18.77 -9.83 1.88
N GLU A 193 18.49 -11.13 1.90
CA GLU A 193 18.78 -12.04 0.79
C GLU A 193 17.93 -11.69 -0.43
N VAL A 194 16.62 -11.44 -0.23
CA VAL A 194 15.71 -11.04 -1.31
C VAL A 194 16.15 -9.72 -1.94
N ALA A 195 16.44 -8.70 -1.14
CA ALA A 195 16.92 -7.41 -1.64
C ALA A 195 18.27 -7.52 -2.36
N HIS A 196 19.21 -8.31 -1.83
CA HIS A 196 20.50 -8.56 -2.49
C HIS A 196 20.30 -9.21 -3.86
N GLN A 197 19.45 -10.25 -3.94
CA GLN A 197 19.17 -10.94 -5.20
C GLN A 197 18.56 -9.97 -6.22
N PHE A 198 17.56 -9.17 -5.80
CA PHE A 198 16.97 -8.15 -6.67
C PHE A 198 18.01 -7.18 -7.23
N LEU A 199 18.92 -6.68 -6.39
CA LEU A 199 19.95 -5.74 -6.81
C LEU A 199 20.95 -6.37 -7.79
N VAL A 200 21.33 -7.63 -7.59
CA VAL A 200 22.21 -8.39 -8.50
C VAL A 200 21.51 -8.64 -9.83
N ASP A 201 20.27 -9.13 -9.82
CA ASP A 201 19.51 -9.49 -11.02
C ASP A 201 19.25 -8.27 -11.92
N ASN A 202 19.13 -7.08 -11.32
CA ASN A 202 18.99 -5.83 -12.05
C ASN A 202 20.31 -5.11 -12.34
N GLY A 203 21.46 -5.75 -12.05
CA GLY A 203 22.79 -5.21 -12.35
C GLY A 203 23.15 -3.96 -11.56
N LEU A 204 22.50 -3.73 -10.43
CA LEU A 204 22.73 -2.56 -9.56
C LEU A 204 23.93 -2.75 -8.66
N ILE A 205 24.26 -4.00 -8.34
CA ILE A 205 25.49 -4.40 -7.62
C ILE A 205 26.12 -5.63 -8.28
N PRO A 206 27.42 -5.89 -8.07
CA PRO A 206 28.07 -7.13 -8.52
C PRO A 206 27.48 -8.37 -7.83
N ALA A 207 27.52 -9.51 -8.52
CA ALA A 207 27.14 -10.81 -7.97
C ALA A 207 28.13 -11.29 -6.88
#